data_2986b0255dc3d71a1571b8376ef3ecef
#
_entry.id   2986b0255dc3d71a1571b8376ef3ecef
#
_cell.length_a   1.000
_cell.length_b   1.000
_cell.length_c   1.000
_cell.angle_alpha   90.00
_cell.angle_beta   90.00
_cell.angle_gamma   90.00
#
_symmetry.space_group_name_H-M   'P 1'
#
loop_
_entity.id
_entity.type
_entity.pdbx_description
1 polymer ?
#
loop_
_entity_poly.entity_id
_entity_poly.type
_entity_poly.pdbx_seq_one_letter_code
_entity_poly.pdbx_strand_id
1 'polypeptide(L)'
;MALPVDWPDVLARAQALAGGTSRRILGITGAPGAGKSTLARRLVDALDGAAVLVGMDGYHLAQAELERLGCAERKGAPDTFDAAGYVALLRRLRAPDAGTVYAPEFRRAIEEPVAGAVAVPPGVALVITEGNYLLLDTEPWSAIRGLLDEVWFLAPDDDTRRAWLTARHCRYGRTVAQATERTTGSDERNARLIAQTASRADLILDPTQCVTDGGGGRTSPAGIGRGP
;
A
#
# COMPACT_ATOMS: atom_id res chain seq x y z
N MET A 1 -16.60 11.92 -6.53
CA MET A 1 -16.13 11.50 -7.86
C MET A 1 -14.63 11.51 -7.82
N ALA A 2 -13.94 10.43 -8.23
CA ALA A 2 -12.48 10.40 -8.29
C ALA A 2 -11.99 11.39 -9.35
N LEU A 3 -10.90 12.11 -9.04
CA LEU A 3 -10.26 13.01 -9.99
C LEU A 3 -9.31 12.18 -10.86
N PRO A 4 -9.38 12.28 -12.21
CA PRO A 4 -8.30 11.81 -13.05
C PRO A 4 -7.06 12.64 -12.71
N VAL A 5 -5.98 11.99 -12.31
CA VAL A 5 -4.76 12.68 -11.92
C VAL A 5 -3.61 12.09 -12.71
N ASP A 6 -2.82 12.95 -13.33
CA ASP A 6 -1.62 12.53 -14.01
C ASP A 6 -0.45 12.31 -13.02
N TRP A 7 0.57 11.62 -13.48
CA TRP A 7 1.73 11.29 -12.66
C TRP A 7 2.50 12.53 -12.16
N PRO A 8 2.74 13.59 -12.96
CA PRO A 8 3.41 14.80 -12.50
C PRO A 8 2.76 15.45 -11.28
N ASP A 9 1.43 15.57 -11.24
CA ASP A 9 0.70 16.19 -10.13
C ASP A 9 0.79 15.37 -8.85
N VAL A 10 0.65 14.04 -8.98
CA VAL A 10 0.81 13.09 -7.87
C VAL A 10 2.21 13.17 -7.28
N LEU A 11 3.24 13.18 -8.14
CA LEU A 11 4.63 13.30 -7.71
C LEU A 11 4.91 14.65 -7.05
N ALA A 12 4.47 15.77 -7.65
CA ALA A 12 4.67 17.09 -7.08
C ALA A 12 4.05 17.23 -5.68
N ARG A 13 2.86 16.65 -5.46
CA ARG A 13 2.23 16.64 -4.13
C ARG A 13 3.02 15.81 -3.11
N ALA A 14 3.54 14.65 -3.50
CA ALA A 14 4.39 13.83 -2.63
C ALA A 14 5.73 14.54 -2.32
N GLN A 15 6.33 15.23 -3.29
CA GLN A 15 7.53 16.06 -3.10
C GLN A 15 7.27 17.19 -2.11
N ALA A 16 6.12 17.86 -2.18
CA ALA A 16 5.74 18.89 -1.22
C ALA A 16 5.63 18.34 0.21
N LEU A 17 5.11 17.13 0.39
CA LEU A 17 5.08 16.46 1.69
C LEU A 17 6.50 16.13 2.19
N ALA A 18 7.40 15.70 1.31
CA ALA A 18 8.78 15.39 1.65
C ALA A 18 9.66 16.62 1.88
N GLY A 19 9.25 17.80 1.43
CA GLY A 19 10.01 19.05 1.55
C GLY A 19 9.97 19.72 2.95
N GLY A 20 9.29 19.13 3.93
CA GLY A 20 9.16 19.65 5.28
C GLY A 20 10.39 19.42 6.16
N THR A 21 10.46 20.15 7.30
CA THR A 21 11.53 19.99 8.31
C THR A 21 11.28 18.85 9.28
N SER A 22 10.09 18.29 9.32
CA SER A 22 9.70 17.14 10.14
C SER A 22 9.19 16.00 9.26
N ARG A 23 9.40 14.76 9.74
CA ARG A 23 8.87 13.59 9.04
C ARG A 23 7.35 13.67 8.88
N ARG A 24 6.88 13.45 7.65
CA ARG A 24 5.47 13.33 7.30
C ARG A 24 5.10 11.87 7.02
N ILE A 25 3.83 11.53 7.18
CA ILE A 25 3.30 10.21 6.86
C ILE A 25 2.14 10.36 5.88
N LEU A 26 2.34 9.84 4.66
CA LEU A 26 1.32 9.76 3.62
C LEU A 26 0.66 8.38 3.66
N GLY A 27 -0.66 8.33 3.83
CA GLY A 27 -1.45 7.11 3.69
C GLY A 27 -1.97 6.93 2.28
N ILE A 28 -1.81 5.74 1.70
CA ILE A 28 -2.42 5.35 0.43
C ILE A 28 -3.37 4.20 0.69
N THR A 29 -4.67 4.43 0.51
CA THR A 29 -5.72 3.45 0.79
C THR A 29 -6.63 3.22 -0.41
N GLY A 30 -7.52 2.26 -0.32
CA GLY A 30 -8.44 1.84 -1.38
C GLY A 30 -8.67 0.34 -1.36
N ALA A 31 -9.63 -0.12 -2.13
CA ALA A 31 -10.04 -1.52 -2.18
C ALA A 31 -8.89 -2.47 -2.61
N PRO A 32 -8.99 -3.78 -2.32
CA PRO A 32 -8.10 -4.78 -2.92
C PRO A 32 -8.06 -4.64 -4.44
N GLY A 33 -6.86 -4.62 -5.02
CA GLY A 33 -6.69 -4.44 -6.47
C GLY A 33 -6.65 -2.98 -6.94
N ALA A 34 -6.83 -1.98 -6.08
CA ALA A 34 -6.84 -0.56 -6.47
C ALA A 34 -5.49 0.03 -6.90
N GLY A 35 -4.38 -0.72 -6.90
CA GLY A 35 -3.08 -0.22 -7.34
C GLY A 35 -2.23 0.46 -6.25
N LYS A 36 -2.63 0.40 -4.98
CA LYS A 36 -1.94 1.05 -3.84
C LYS A 36 -0.44 0.80 -3.80
N SER A 37 -0.05 -0.46 -3.74
CA SER A 37 1.37 -0.84 -3.64
C SER A 37 2.17 -0.44 -4.89
N THR A 38 1.54 -0.40 -6.07
CA THR A 38 2.18 0.06 -7.31
C THR A 38 2.47 1.55 -7.25
N LEU A 39 1.47 2.35 -6.88
CA LEU A 39 1.63 3.80 -6.72
C LEU A 39 2.66 4.13 -5.62
N ALA A 40 2.56 3.46 -4.46
CA ALA A 40 3.45 3.68 -3.34
C ALA A 40 4.93 3.41 -3.71
N ARG A 41 5.23 2.30 -4.37
CA ARG A 41 6.59 1.99 -4.85
C ARG A 41 7.08 3.01 -5.87
N ARG A 42 6.25 3.35 -6.87
CA ARG A 42 6.60 4.34 -7.89
C ARG A 42 6.94 5.70 -7.26
N LEU A 43 6.23 6.11 -6.21
CA LEU A 43 6.53 7.33 -5.47
C LEU A 43 7.85 7.24 -4.70
N VAL A 44 8.10 6.13 -3.99
CA VAL A 44 9.38 5.92 -3.28
C VAL A 44 10.55 5.95 -4.24
N ASP A 45 10.45 5.26 -5.38
CA ASP A 45 11.50 5.25 -6.40
C ASP A 45 11.76 6.66 -6.96
N ALA A 46 10.70 7.45 -7.20
CA ALA A 46 10.82 8.80 -7.74
C ALA A 46 11.31 9.85 -6.71
N LEU A 47 11.15 9.57 -5.41
CA LEU A 47 11.61 10.44 -4.32
C LEU A 47 13.06 10.17 -3.87
N ASP A 48 13.74 9.25 -4.52
CA ASP A 48 15.19 8.99 -4.45
C ASP A 48 15.79 9.11 -3.03
N GLY A 49 15.36 8.22 -2.12
CA GLY A 49 15.83 8.15 -0.74
C GLY A 49 15.16 9.11 0.25
N ALA A 50 14.37 10.09 -0.20
CA ALA A 50 13.60 10.96 0.70
C ALA A 50 12.39 10.26 1.31
N ALA A 51 11.96 9.12 0.75
CA ALA A 51 10.81 8.35 1.22
C ALA A 51 11.11 6.88 1.47
N VAL A 52 10.36 6.29 2.42
CA VAL A 52 10.38 4.85 2.72
C VAL A 52 8.95 4.32 2.74
N LEU A 53 8.73 3.14 2.13
CA LEU A 53 7.45 2.43 2.17
C LEU A 53 7.34 1.56 3.41
N VAL A 54 6.25 1.74 4.15
CA VAL A 54 5.87 0.90 5.30
C VAL A 54 4.45 0.39 5.09
N GLY A 55 4.30 -0.84 4.61
CA GLY A 55 2.99 -1.42 4.30
C GLY A 55 2.24 -1.92 5.54
N MET A 56 0.94 -1.69 5.59
CA MET A 56 0.04 -2.27 6.61
C MET A 56 0.06 -3.80 6.58
N ASP A 57 0.26 -4.40 5.41
CA ASP A 57 0.28 -5.85 5.22
C ASP A 57 1.34 -6.56 6.10
N GLY A 58 2.40 -5.87 6.53
CA GLY A 58 3.38 -6.37 7.51
C GLY A 58 2.78 -6.67 8.88
N TYR A 59 1.56 -6.25 9.14
CA TYR A 59 0.82 -6.49 10.38
C TYR A 59 -0.24 -7.58 10.27
N HIS A 60 -0.26 -8.37 9.19
CA HIS A 60 -1.04 -9.61 9.19
C HIS A 60 -0.62 -10.49 10.37
N LEU A 61 -1.60 -11.13 11.02
CA LEU A 61 -1.31 -12.21 11.93
C LEU A 61 -0.70 -13.39 11.16
N ALA A 62 0.22 -14.10 11.80
CA ALA A 62 0.84 -15.30 11.23
C ALA A 62 -0.21 -16.37 10.92
N GLN A 63 0.02 -17.20 9.91
CA GLN A 63 -0.92 -18.24 9.50
C GLN A 63 -1.30 -19.16 10.67
N ALA A 64 -0.32 -19.56 11.47
CA ALA A 64 -0.55 -20.41 12.65
C ALA A 64 -1.47 -19.76 13.68
N GLU A 65 -1.37 -18.41 13.87
CA GLU A 65 -2.24 -17.69 14.78
C GLU A 65 -3.67 -17.56 14.22
N LEU A 66 -3.81 -17.33 12.91
CA LEU A 66 -5.11 -17.31 12.25
C LEU A 66 -5.84 -18.64 12.34
N GLU A 67 -5.09 -19.76 12.25
CA GLU A 67 -5.61 -21.12 12.44
C GLU A 67 -6.07 -21.34 13.89
N ARG A 68 -5.25 -20.93 14.88
CA ARG A 68 -5.59 -21.00 16.30
C ARG A 68 -6.86 -20.20 16.62
N LEU A 69 -7.06 -19.04 15.95
CA LEU A 69 -8.23 -18.17 16.10
C LEU A 69 -9.44 -18.63 15.26
N GLY A 70 -9.30 -19.64 14.42
CA GLY A 70 -10.36 -20.13 13.52
C GLY A 70 -10.76 -19.12 12.43
N CYS A 71 -9.85 -18.22 12.01
CA CYS A 71 -10.13 -17.16 11.04
C CYS A 71 -9.23 -17.19 9.79
N ALA A 72 -8.47 -18.27 9.57
CA ALA A 72 -7.54 -18.41 8.45
C ALA A 72 -8.22 -18.22 7.07
N GLU A 73 -9.46 -18.71 6.90
CA GLU A 73 -10.24 -18.55 5.68
C GLU A 73 -10.57 -17.10 5.33
N ARG A 74 -10.50 -16.20 6.35
CA ARG A 74 -10.78 -14.77 6.20
C ARG A 74 -9.52 -13.92 6.14
N LYS A 75 -8.33 -14.53 5.98
CA LYS A 75 -7.05 -13.80 5.91
C LYS A 75 -7.15 -12.61 4.96
N GLY A 76 -6.85 -11.43 5.48
CA GLY A 76 -7.03 -10.14 4.80
C GLY A 76 -8.28 -9.36 5.24
N ALA A 77 -9.14 -9.91 6.11
CA ALA A 77 -10.21 -9.17 6.79
C ALA A 77 -9.63 -8.30 7.93
N PRO A 78 -10.31 -7.22 8.38
CA PRO A 78 -9.77 -6.29 9.39
C PRO A 78 -9.30 -6.94 10.69
N ASP A 79 -9.96 -8.00 11.11
CA ASP A 79 -9.70 -8.74 12.35
C ASP A 79 -8.61 -9.82 12.22
N THR A 80 -7.93 -9.88 11.06
CA THR A 80 -6.80 -10.78 10.81
C THR A 80 -5.45 -10.05 10.83
N PHE A 81 -5.43 -8.86 11.45
CA PHE A 81 -4.25 -8.01 11.59
C PHE A 81 -4.01 -7.63 13.05
N ASP A 82 -2.76 -7.41 13.41
CA ASP A 82 -2.39 -6.67 14.61
C ASP A 82 -2.51 -5.16 14.36
N ALA A 83 -3.76 -4.68 14.37
CA ALA A 83 -4.05 -3.27 14.14
C ALA A 83 -3.48 -2.36 15.24
N ALA A 84 -3.45 -2.83 16.50
CA ALA A 84 -2.89 -2.08 17.63
C ALA A 84 -1.36 -1.92 17.49
N GLY A 85 -0.66 -2.97 17.08
CA GLY A 85 0.76 -2.92 16.77
C GLY A 85 1.07 -1.98 15.61
N TYR A 86 0.23 -1.97 14.57
CA TYR A 86 0.38 -1.02 13.47
C TYR A 86 0.18 0.44 13.91
N VAL A 87 -0.82 0.73 14.73
CA VAL A 87 -1.01 2.07 15.34
C VAL A 87 0.20 2.46 16.18
N ALA A 88 0.74 1.54 16.98
CA ALA A 88 1.95 1.78 17.79
C ALA A 88 3.17 2.10 16.91
N LEU A 89 3.34 1.42 15.78
CA LEU A 89 4.40 1.76 14.81
C LEU A 89 4.24 3.18 14.27
N LEU A 90 3.04 3.57 13.81
CA LEU A 90 2.81 4.91 13.27
C LEU A 90 3.10 6.00 14.31
N ARG A 91 2.75 5.78 15.59
CA ARG A 91 3.11 6.68 16.68
C ARG A 91 4.63 6.80 16.86
N ARG A 92 5.37 5.70 16.79
CA ARG A 92 6.83 5.70 16.87
C ARG A 92 7.46 6.45 15.69
N LEU A 93 6.91 6.29 14.49
CA LEU A 93 7.38 6.99 13.28
C LEU A 93 7.17 8.51 13.38
N ARG A 94 6.15 8.98 14.12
CA ARG A 94 5.89 10.41 14.35
C ARG A 94 6.73 11.01 15.49
N ALA A 95 7.34 10.20 16.34
CA ALA A 95 8.10 10.71 17.45
C ALA A 95 9.36 11.47 16.95
N PRO A 96 9.60 12.72 17.39
CA PRO A 96 10.68 13.57 16.86
C PRO A 96 12.06 12.99 17.12
N ASP A 97 12.26 12.30 18.25
CA ASP A 97 13.53 11.73 18.67
C ASP A 97 13.66 10.23 18.39
N ALA A 98 12.82 9.71 17.48
CA ALA A 98 12.91 8.31 17.09
C ALA A 98 14.25 8.07 16.38
N GLY A 99 15.07 7.17 16.92
CA GLY A 99 16.18 6.58 16.19
C GLY A 99 15.68 5.82 14.96
N THR A 100 16.46 4.89 14.43
CA THR A 100 15.95 4.01 13.36
C THR A 100 14.76 3.20 13.85
N VAL A 101 13.60 3.34 13.18
CA VAL A 101 12.41 2.56 13.46
C VAL A 101 12.35 1.39 12.49
N TYR A 102 12.28 0.17 13.02
CA TYR A 102 12.12 -1.02 12.21
C TYR A 102 10.64 -1.39 12.10
N ALA A 103 10.20 -1.66 10.86
CA ALA A 103 8.85 -2.12 10.54
C ALA A 103 8.87 -3.53 9.93
N PRO A 104 7.79 -4.30 10.08
CA PRO A 104 7.64 -5.57 9.38
C PRO A 104 7.27 -5.36 7.89
N GLU A 105 7.55 -6.38 7.08
CA GLU A 105 7.12 -6.49 5.70
C GLU A 105 6.40 -7.82 5.47
N PHE A 106 5.29 -7.80 4.72
CA PHE A 106 4.63 -9.03 4.30
C PHE A 106 5.32 -9.63 3.08
N ARG A 107 5.88 -10.81 3.24
CA ARG A 107 6.56 -11.55 2.16
C ARG A 107 5.62 -12.54 1.51
N ARG A 108 5.14 -12.21 0.33
CA ARG A 108 4.19 -13.06 -0.43
C ARG A 108 4.74 -14.43 -0.82
N ALA A 109 6.06 -14.57 -0.94
CA ALA A 109 6.69 -15.86 -1.25
C ALA A 109 6.50 -16.92 -0.15
N ILE A 110 6.32 -16.46 1.10
CA ILE A 110 6.09 -17.33 2.26
C ILE A 110 4.73 -17.07 2.91
N GLU A 111 3.95 -16.11 2.37
CA GLU A 111 2.62 -15.67 2.88
C GLU A 111 2.63 -15.27 4.36
N GLU A 112 3.76 -14.69 4.84
CA GLU A 112 3.95 -14.31 6.24
C GLU A 112 4.56 -12.91 6.41
N PRO A 113 4.26 -12.19 7.51
CA PRO A 113 4.97 -10.98 7.89
C PRO A 113 6.35 -11.32 8.45
N VAL A 114 7.35 -10.53 8.06
CA VAL A 114 8.73 -10.66 8.55
C VAL A 114 9.07 -9.42 9.36
N ALA A 115 9.32 -9.59 10.65
CA ALA A 115 9.65 -8.50 11.56
C ALA A 115 11.01 -7.87 11.22
N GLY A 116 11.13 -6.54 11.40
CA GLY A 116 12.39 -5.82 11.22
C GLY A 116 12.91 -5.76 9.79
N ALA A 117 12.06 -6.02 8.80
CA ALA A 117 12.45 -6.10 7.39
C ALA A 117 12.65 -4.72 6.73
N VAL A 118 12.00 -3.68 7.26
CA VAL A 118 12.09 -2.30 6.74
C VAL A 118 12.70 -1.41 7.80
N ALA A 119 13.82 -0.74 7.47
CA ALA A 119 14.43 0.27 8.33
C ALA A 119 13.97 1.67 7.88
N VAL A 120 13.53 2.49 8.84
CA VAL A 120 13.19 3.90 8.64
C VAL A 120 14.15 4.74 9.46
N PRO A 121 15.27 5.22 8.89
CA PRO A 121 16.25 6.07 9.58
C PRO A 121 15.67 7.43 10.00
N PRO A 122 16.28 8.14 10.95
CA PRO A 122 15.82 9.46 11.40
C PRO A 122 15.69 10.50 10.29
N GLY A 123 16.59 10.46 9.29
CA GLY A 123 16.64 11.43 8.19
C GLY A 123 15.59 11.25 7.09
N VAL A 124 14.75 10.20 7.14
CA VAL A 124 13.67 10.00 6.17
C VAL A 124 12.60 11.07 6.37
N ALA A 125 12.38 11.88 5.32
CA ALA A 125 11.43 12.99 5.35
C ALA A 125 9.98 12.54 5.19
N LEU A 126 9.73 11.50 4.37
CA LEU A 126 8.39 11.00 4.10
C LEU A 126 8.31 9.49 4.34
N VAL A 127 7.38 9.07 5.18
CA VAL A 127 6.94 7.66 5.22
C VAL A 127 5.69 7.54 4.37
N ILE A 128 5.73 6.68 3.37
CA ILE A 128 4.53 6.28 2.63
C ILE A 128 4.03 4.99 3.25
N THR A 129 2.81 5.00 3.75
CA THR A 129 2.17 3.79 4.26
C THR A 129 0.98 3.43 3.38
N GLU A 130 0.80 2.15 3.09
CA GLU A 130 -0.32 1.71 2.27
C GLU A 130 -1.07 0.55 2.92
N GLY A 131 -2.38 0.52 2.70
CA GLY A 131 -3.21 -0.55 3.23
C GLY A 131 -4.70 -0.33 2.98
N ASN A 132 -5.46 -1.39 3.16
CA ASN A 132 -6.88 -1.39 2.94
C ASN A 132 -7.66 -0.58 4.00
N TYR A 133 -7.19 -0.59 5.26
CA TYR A 133 -8.01 -0.21 6.42
C TYR A 133 -7.58 1.10 7.09
N LEU A 134 -6.79 1.96 6.39
CA LEU A 134 -6.26 3.20 6.95
C LEU A 134 -7.34 4.23 7.37
N LEU A 135 -8.55 4.08 6.85
CA LEU A 135 -9.67 4.99 7.08
C LEU A 135 -10.87 4.33 7.80
N LEU A 136 -10.73 3.10 8.32
CA LEU A 136 -11.79 2.52 9.13
C LEU A 136 -12.01 3.33 10.41
N ASP A 137 -13.28 3.43 10.85
CA ASP A 137 -13.70 4.16 12.04
C ASP A 137 -13.93 3.29 13.28
N THR A 138 -13.68 1.99 13.15
CA THR A 138 -13.72 1.03 14.24
C THR A 138 -12.37 0.92 14.94
N GLU A 139 -12.37 0.83 16.28
CA GLU A 139 -11.13 0.61 17.03
C GLU A 139 -10.52 -0.78 16.74
N PRO A 140 -9.17 -0.86 16.70
CA PRO A 140 -8.18 0.20 16.90
C PRO A 140 -7.84 0.99 15.62
N TRP A 141 -8.42 0.68 14.46
CA TRP A 141 -8.15 1.30 13.15
C TRP A 141 -8.46 2.80 13.13
N SER A 142 -9.48 3.25 13.87
CA SER A 142 -9.91 4.66 13.92
C SER A 142 -8.81 5.62 14.34
N ALA A 143 -7.84 5.16 15.13
CA ALA A 143 -6.70 5.96 15.56
C ALA A 143 -5.72 6.31 14.41
N ILE A 144 -5.74 5.57 13.29
CA ILE A 144 -4.76 5.72 12.20
C ILE A 144 -4.90 7.07 11.51
N ARG A 145 -6.14 7.48 11.17
CA ARG A 145 -6.37 8.73 10.40
C ARG A 145 -5.70 9.94 11.05
N GLY A 146 -5.72 10.05 12.38
CA GLY A 146 -5.09 11.15 13.13
C GLY A 146 -3.55 11.09 13.17
N LEU A 147 -2.95 9.98 12.74
CA LEU A 147 -1.50 9.78 12.66
C LEU A 147 -0.94 10.06 11.26
N LEU A 148 -1.78 10.28 10.27
CA LEU A 148 -1.40 10.53 8.88
C LEU A 148 -1.54 12.01 8.54
N ASP A 149 -0.57 12.59 7.85
CA ASP A 149 -0.60 13.99 7.40
C ASP A 149 -1.54 14.16 6.20
N GLU A 150 -1.51 13.22 5.26
CA GLU A 150 -2.49 13.10 4.17
C GLU A 150 -2.89 11.64 3.96
N VAL A 151 -4.09 11.42 3.43
CA VAL A 151 -4.57 10.11 2.99
C VAL A 151 -5.16 10.22 1.60
N TRP A 152 -4.60 9.44 0.67
CA TRP A 152 -5.09 9.32 -0.71
C TRP A 152 -5.86 8.03 -0.88
N PHE A 153 -7.10 8.13 -1.32
CA PHE A 153 -7.96 6.99 -1.60
C PHE A 153 -7.92 6.68 -3.10
N LEU A 154 -7.49 5.48 -3.47
CA LEU A 154 -7.45 5.03 -4.86
C LEU A 154 -8.78 4.39 -5.25
N ALA A 155 -9.44 4.94 -6.26
CA ALA A 155 -10.75 4.54 -6.74
C ALA A 155 -10.75 4.35 -8.27
N PRO A 156 -10.02 3.35 -8.82
CA PRO A 156 -10.23 2.94 -10.21
C PRO A 156 -11.65 2.40 -10.38
N ASP A 157 -12.13 2.32 -11.61
CA ASP A 157 -13.39 1.63 -11.87
C ASP A 157 -13.34 0.16 -11.41
N ASP A 158 -14.49 -0.39 -11.06
CA ASP A 158 -14.57 -1.72 -10.45
C ASP A 158 -14.13 -2.85 -11.38
N ASP A 159 -14.35 -2.73 -12.68
CA ASP A 159 -13.96 -3.77 -13.64
C ASP A 159 -12.44 -3.80 -13.80
N THR A 160 -11.80 -2.64 -13.93
CA THR A 160 -10.34 -2.49 -13.92
C THR A 160 -9.74 -3.04 -12.62
N ARG A 161 -10.30 -2.68 -11.47
CA ARG A 161 -9.86 -3.15 -10.15
C ARG A 161 -9.91 -4.68 -10.05
N ARG A 162 -11.04 -5.27 -10.44
CA ARG A 162 -11.25 -6.74 -10.42
C ARG A 162 -10.31 -7.44 -11.38
N ALA A 163 -10.11 -6.89 -12.58
CA ALA A 163 -9.15 -7.44 -13.55
C ALA A 163 -7.72 -7.46 -12.98
N TRP A 164 -7.25 -6.34 -12.42
CA TRP A 164 -5.93 -6.27 -11.79
C TRP A 164 -5.78 -7.23 -10.61
N LEU A 165 -6.81 -7.36 -9.79
CA LEU A 165 -6.82 -8.25 -8.62
C LEU A 165 -6.77 -9.72 -9.03
N THR A 166 -7.58 -10.12 -10.01
CA THR A 166 -7.59 -11.48 -10.56
C THR A 166 -6.24 -11.83 -11.17
N ALA A 167 -5.66 -10.92 -11.99
CA ALA A 167 -4.34 -11.11 -12.57
C ALA A 167 -3.25 -11.25 -11.48
N ARG A 168 -3.35 -10.47 -10.39
CA ARG A 168 -2.44 -10.59 -9.23
C ARG A 168 -2.56 -11.96 -8.58
N HIS A 169 -3.78 -12.46 -8.33
CA HIS A 169 -3.98 -13.78 -7.74
C HIS A 169 -3.41 -14.90 -8.62
N CYS A 170 -3.59 -14.82 -9.94
CA CYS A 170 -3.00 -15.78 -10.89
C CYS A 170 -1.47 -15.74 -10.87
N ARG A 171 -0.86 -14.55 -10.79
CA ARG A 171 0.62 -14.40 -10.70
C ARG A 171 1.20 -15.07 -9.46
N TYR A 172 0.43 -15.16 -8.37
CA TYR A 172 0.82 -15.84 -7.14
C TYR A 172 0.29 -17.28 -7.03
N GLY A 173 0.06 -17.94 -8.19
CA GLY A 173 -0.14 -19.38 -8.28
C GLY A 173 -1.57 -19.87 -8.19
N ARG A 174 -2.60 -18.99 -8.15
CA ARG A 174 -3.99 -19.43 -8.20
C ARG A 174 -4.41 -19.71 -9.64
N THR A 175 -5.27 -20.70 -9.84
CA THR A 175 -5.98 -20.87 -11.12
C THR A 175 -6.92 -19.68 -11.35
N VAL A 176 -7.32 -19.44 -12.61
CA VAL A 176 -8.27 -18.37 -12.95
C VAL A 176 -9.58 -18.52 -12.18
N ALA A 177 -10.09 -19.74 -12.02
CA ALA A 177 -11.30 -20.01 -11.25
C ALA A 177 -11.17 -19.61 -9.78
N GLN A 178 -10.09 -20.05 -9.11
CA GLN A 178 -9.79 -19.69 -7.72
C GLN A 178 -9.57 -18.18 -7.54
N ALA A 179 -8.88 -17.55 -8.49
CA ALA A 179 -8.64 -16.11 -8.48
C ALA A 179 -9.96 -15.33 -8.60
N THR A 180 -10.85 -15.74 -9.51
CA THR A 180 -12.16 -15.12 -9.71
C THR A 180 -13.04 -15.29 -8.47
N GLU A 181 -13.13 -16.50 -7.93
CA GLU A 181 -13.91 -16.78 -6.72
C GLU A 181 -13.46 -15.90 -5.54
N ARG A 182 -12.15 -15.77 -5.31
CA ARG A 182 -11.62 -14.92 -4.25
C ARG A 182 -11.91 -13.45 -4.50
N THR A 183 -11.70 -12.97 -5.73
CA THR A 183 -11.93 -11.57 -6.12
C THR A 183 -13.38 -11.17 -5.92
N THR A 184 -14.35 -12.02 -6.32
CA THR A 184 -15.80 -11.75 -6.19
C THR A 184 -16.36 -12.12 -4.82
N GLY A 185 -15.62 -12.88 -4.03
CA GLY A 185 -16.00 -13.35 -2.70
C GLY A 185 -15.48 -12.46 -1.56
N SER A 186 -14.38 -12.88 -0.92
CA SER A 186 -13.82 -12.21 0.25
C SER A 186 -13.27 -10.82 -0.07
N ASP A 187 -12.59 -10.66 -1.22
CA ASP A 187 -12.02 -9.37 -1.61
C ASP A 187 -13.12 -8.34 -1.93
N GLU A 188 -14.23 -8.77 -2.51
CA GLU A 188 -15.37 -7.88 -2.80
C GLU A 188 -16.09 -7.44 -1.52
N ARG A 189 -16.21 -8.31 -0.50
CA ARG A 189 -16.73 -7.90 0.83
C ARG A 189 -15.85 -6.82 1.45
N ASN A 190 -14.52 -7.00 1.40
CA ASN A 190 -13.58 -6.00 1.89
C ASN A 190 -13.66 -4.71 1.06
N ALA A 191 -13.80 -4.80 -0.27
CA ALA A 191 -13.93 -3.64 -1.14
C ALA A 191 -15.15 -2.77 -0.77
N ARG A 192 -16.31 -3.38 -0.51
CA ARG A 192 -17.52 -2.67 -0.07
C ARG A 192 -17.35 -1.95 1.27
N LEU A 193 -16.69 -2.61 2.24
CA LEU A 193 -16.36 -2.00 3.53
C LEU A 193 -15.46 -0.77 3.35
N ILE A 194 -14.42 -0.91 2.53
CA ILE A 194 -13.42 0.13 2.31
C ILE A 194 -14.03 1.30 1.52
N ALA A 195 -14.88 1.05 0.53
CA ALA A 195 -15.53 2.09 -0.26
C ALA A 195 -16.32 3.09 0.59
N GLN A 196 -16.92 2.64 1.70
CA GLN A 196 -17.65 3.49 2.63
C GLN A 196 -16.75 4.52 3.35
N THR A 197 -15.44 4.32 3.35
CA THR A 197 -14.47 5.19 4.03
C THR A 197 -13.90 6.29 3.12
N ALA A 198 -14.21 6.28 1.84
CA ALA A 198 -13.60 7.17 0.83
C ALA A 198 -13.78 8.66 1.15
N SER A 199 -14.91 9.06 1.75
CA SER A 199 -15.19 10.46 2.14
C SER A 199 -14.29 10.98 3.27
N ARG A 200 -13.53 10.11 3.93
CA ARG A 200 -12.58 10.47 5.00
C ARG A 200 -11.16 10.73 4.48
N ALA A 201 -10.92 10.53 3.18
CA ALA A 201 -9.65 10.82 2.53
C ALA A 201 -9.51 12.30 2.21
N ASP A 202 -8.27 12.80 2.17
CA ASP A 202 -7.96 14.15 1.71
C ASP A 202 -8.02 14.25 0.18
N LEU A 203 -7.80 13.13 -0.51
CA LEU A 203 -7.80 13.07 -1.96
C LEU A 203 -8.36 11.73 -2.44
N ILE A 204 -9.23 11.76 -3.46
CA ILE A 204 -9.74 10.56 -4.13
C ILE A 204 -9.22 10.57 -5.57
N LEU A 205 -8.41 9.56 -5.92
CA LEU A 205 -7.66 9.47 -7.17
C LEU A 205 -8.12 8.27 -8.00
N ASP A 206 -8.26 8.46 -9.30
CA ASP A 206 -8.21 7.35 -10.24
C ASP A 206 -6.74 7.11 -10.62
N PRO A 207 -6.13 6.00 -10.19
CA PRO A 207 -4.72 5.73 -10.43
C PRO A 207 -4.44 5.15 -11.82
N THR A 208 -5.43 4.97 -12.69
CA THR A 208 -5.29 4.21 -13.95
C THR A 208 -4.12 4.75 -14.77
N GLN A 209 -3.99 6.05 -14.92
CA GLN A 209 -2.88 6.68 -15.62
C GLN A 209 -1.54 6.64 -14.85
N CYS A 210 -1.58 6.56 -13.53
CA CYS A 210 -0.38 6.53 -12.69
C CYS A 210 0.23 5.13 -12.52
N VAL A 211 -0.53 4.04 -12.76
CA VAL A 211 -0.06 2.67 -12.51
C VAL A 211 0.20 1.88 -13.80
N THR A 212 -0.26 2.35 -14.95
CA THR A 212 -0.10 1.67 -16.26
C THR A 212 1.17 2.08 -17.01
N ASP A 213 1.73 3.27 -16.78
CA ASP A 213 2.90 3.79 -17.52
C ASP A 213 4.25 3.16 -17.09
N GLY A 214 4.26 2.10 -16.31
CA GLY A 214 5.47 1.41 -15.82
C GLY A 214 6.10 0.39 -16.78
N GLY A 215 5.65 0.29 -18.05
CA GLY A 215 6.06 -0.75 -19.00
C GLY A 215 7.01 -0.32 -20.13
N GLY A 216 7.55 0.91 -20.14
CA GLY A 216 8.45 1.43 -21.17
C GLY A 216 9.92 1.30 -20.81
N GLY A 217 10.45 0.09 -20.63
CA GLY A 217 11.88 -0.14 -20.60
C GLY A 217 12.50 0.28 -21.95
N ARG A 218 13.26 1.37 -21.98
CA ARG A 218 14.12 1.71 -23.12
C ARG A 218 15.17 0.62 -23.26
N THR A 219 14.96 -0.30 -24.19
CA THR A 219 16.05 -1.12 -24.73
C THR A 219 16.89 -0.20 -25.59
N SER A 220 18.01 0.29 -25.07
CA SER A 220 19.06 0.85 -25.90
C SER A 220 19.63 -0.26 -26.80
N PRO A 221 19.71 -0.07 -28.13
CA PRO A 221 20.40 -1.02 -28.95
C PRO A 221 21.91 -0.88 -28.70
N ALA A 222 22.51 -1.96 -28.19
CA ALA A 222 23.97 -2.07 -28.13
C ALA A 222 24.57 -1.93 -29.53
N GLY A 223 25.31 -0.84 -29.73
CA GLY A 223 26.07 -0.61 -30.94
C GLY A 223 27.13 -1.69 -31.10
N ILE A 224 27.03 -2.45 -32.18
CA ILE A 224 28.06 -3.37 -32.64
C ILE A 224 29.18 -2.51 -33.23
N GLY A 225 30.22 -2.24 -32.44
CA GLY A 225 31.50 -1.71 -32.94
C GLY A 225 32.27 -2.79 -33.68
N ARG A 226 32.32 -2.74 -34.99
CA ARG A 226 33.37 -3.40 -35.79
C ARG A 226 34.60 -2.49 -35.76
N GLY A 227 35.72 -3.01 -35.42
CA GLY A 227 36.97 -2.35 -35.56
C GLY A 227 38.07 -3.32 -35.88
N PRO A 228 39.18 -2.92 -36.51
CA PRO A 228 39.89 -3.75 -37.45
C PRO A 228 40.77 -4.84 -36.85
#